data_98eb314566ca82a5d0833b8e151aff34
#
_entry.id   98eb314566ca82a5d0833b8e151aff34
#
_cell.length_a   1.000
_cell.length_b   1.000
_cell.length_c   1.000
_cell.angle_alpha   90.00
_cell.angle_beta   90.00
_cell.angle_gamma   90.00
#
_symmetry.space_group_name_H-M   'P 1'
#
loop_
_entity.id
_entity.type
_entity.pdbx_description
1 polymer ?
#
loop_
_entity_poly.entity_id
_entity_poly.type
_entity_poly.pdbx_seq_one_letter_code
_entity_poly.pdbx_strand_id
1 'polypeptide(L)'
;LLDMIMRMAAGEWPHLDFMTPIGVLVIAPISAFVAAGSTAGQAILLAQIAVALALLPAVIRVAASRIPGVWGYLYGLYVLALVLAVIHGDAARVVSISMHYNRWAWALAYIALPLVLLPPRGPAWPALDGAIVGLALAGMALTKMTYFIAFLPPVALALLIARDGRAIRA
;
A
#
# COMPACT_ATOMS: atom_id res chain seq x y z
N LEU A 1 2.21 -1.18 -19.40
CA LEU A 1 2.63 -0.46 -18.19
C LEU A 1 3.82 0.45 -18.46
N LEU A 2 4.89 -0.04 -19.12
CA LEU A 2 6.08 0.78 -19.41
C LEU A 2 5.72 2.02 -20.25
N ASP A 3 4.88 1.88 -21.27
CA ASP A 3 4.37 2.99 -22.08
C ASP A 3 3.68 4.06 -21.19
N MET A 4 2.79 3.65 -20.29
CA MET A 4 2.10 4.57 -19.36
C MET A 4 3.08 5.32 -18.44
N ILE A 5 4.13 4.62 -17.97
CA ILE A 5 5.19 5.23 -17.16
C ILE A 5 5.93 6.31 -17.96
N MET A 6 6.30 6.02 -19.21
CA MET A 6 7.01 6.96 -20.08
C MET A 6 6.14 8.17 -20.44
N ARG A 7 4.86 7.95 -20.74
CA ARG A 7 3.90 9.03 -21.03
C ARG A 7 3.74 9.96 -19.83
N MET A 8 3.55 9.39 -18.63
CA MET A 8 3.44 10.19 -17.42
C MET A 8 4.76 10.92 -17.09
N ALA A 9 5.92 10.30 -17.34
CA ALA A 9 7.22 10.95 -17.17
C ALA A 9 7.41 12.13 -18.16
N ALA A 10 6.75 12.08 -19.33
CA ALA A 10 6.69 13.16 -20.31
C ALA A 10 5.65 14.26 -19.99
N GLY A 11 4.92 14.14 -18.87
CA GLY A 11 3.95 15.12 -18.40
C GLY A 11 2.49 14.82 -18.74
N GLU A 12 2.19 13.69 -19.37
CA GLU A 12 0.81 13.26 -19.62
C GLU A 12 0.18 12.66 -18.35
N TRP A 13 -1.10 12.92 -18.11
CA TRP A 13 -1.81 12.43 -16.93
C TRP A 13 -2.75 11.25 -17.23
N PRO A 14 -2.71 10.18 -16.41
CA PRO A 14 -3.68 9.08 -16.50
C PRO A 14 -5.11 9.59 -16.35
N HIS A 15 -6.01 9.05 -17.14
CA HIS A 15 -7.45 9.38 -17.22
C HIS A 15 -7.78 10.78 -17.78
N LEU A 16 -6.78 11.63 -18.03
CA LEU A 16 -6.95 12.91 -18.73
C LEU A 16 -6.40 12.80 -20.16
N ASP A 17 -5.12 12.43 -20.29
CA ASP A 17 -4.45 12.37 -21.60
C ASP A 17 -4.42 10.94 -22.18
N PHE A 18 -4.58 9.93 -21.33
CA PHE A 18 -4.69 8.54 -21.76
C PHE A 18 -5.52 7.68 -20.79
N MET A 19 -6.22 6.70 -21.35
CA MET A 19 -7.03 5.77 -20.56
C MET A 19 -6.19 4.61 -20.02
N THR A 20 -6.44 4.25 -18.75
CA THR A 20 -5.77 3.12 -18.09
C THR A 20 -6.71 2.45 -17.09
N PRO A 21 -6.70 1.10 -16.96
CA PRO A 21 -7.49 0.38 -15.97
C PRO A 21 -6.86 0.39 -14.57
N ILE A 22 -5.67 0.97 -14.40
CA ILE A 22 -4.94 1.04 -13.14
C ILE A 22 -4.86 2.48 -12.65
N GLY A 23 -4.77 2.64 -11.34
CA GLY A 23 -4.75 3.95 -10.72
C GLY A 23 -3.38 4.64 -10.80
N VAL A 24 -3.39 5.93 -10.57
CA VAL A 24 -2.21 6.80 -10.68
C VAL A 24 -1.05 6.37 -9.76
N LEU A 25 -1.33 5.84 -8.57
CA LEU A 25 -0.29 5.39 -7.63
C LEU A 25 0.54 4.22 -8.13
N VAL A 26 0.08 3.47 -9.12
CA VAL A 26 0.87 2.41 -9.76
C VAL A 26 1.98 2.99 -10.63
N ILE A 27 1.71 4.14 -11.25
CA ILE A 27 2.54 4.73 -12.31
C ILE A 27 3.42 5.86 -11.74
N ALA A 28 2.83 6.75 -10.94
CA ALA A 28 3.44 8.00 -10.49
C ALA A 28 4.80 7.83 -9.79
N PRO A 29 5.00 6.90 -8.83
CA PRO A 29 6.29 6.75 -8.17
C PRO A 29 7.41 6.36 -9.15
N ILE A 30 7.10 5.50 -10.13
CA ILE A 30 8.08 5.04 -11.12
C ILE A 30 8.36 6.17 -12.11
N SER A 31 7.31 6.84 -12.60
CA SER A 31 7.43 7.97 -13.55
C SER A 31 8.23 9.12 -12.97
N ALA A 32 8.11 9.39 -11.68
CA ALA A 32 8.89 10.43 -11.00
C ALA A 32 10.40 10.16 -11.08
N PHE A 33 10.84 8.91 -10.86
CA PHE A 33 12.25 8.53 -10.99
C PHE A 33 12.72 8.54 -12.45
N VAL A 34 11.87 8.15 -13.41
CA VAL A 34 12.19 8.25 -14.84
C VAL A 34 12.35 9.72 -15.24
N ALA A 35 11.44 10.59 -14.84
CA ALA A 35 11.54 12.04 -15.08
C ALA A 35 12.78 12.66 -14.43
N ALA A 36 13.26 12.11 -13.32
CA ALA A 36 14.51 12.50 -12.68
C ALA A 36 15.78 11.91 -13.36
N GLY A 37 15.64 11.23 -14.50
CA GLY A 37 16.75 10.70 -15.29
C GLY A 37 17.15 9.25 -14.99
N SER A 38 16.41 8.52 -14.17
CA SER A 38 16.68 7.10 -13.93
C SER A 38 16.25 6.25 -15.13
N THR A 39 16.98 5.18 -15.40
CA THR A 39 16.50 4.16 -16.35
C THR A 39 15.23 3.49 -15.83
N ALA A 40 14.38 2.97 -16.70
CA ALA A 40 13.13 2.32 -16.31
C ALA A 40 13.32 1.20 -15.27
N GLY A 41 14.38 0.38 -15.41
CA GLY A 41 14.70 -0.67 -14.45
C GLY A 41 15.10 -0.11 -13.07
N GLN A 42 15.94 0.91 -13.03
CA GLN A 42 16.31 1.60 -11.79
C GLN A 42 15.10 2.29 -11.15
N ALA A 43 14.26 2.97 -11.94
CA ALA A 43 13.07 3.65 -11.47
C ALA A 43 12.09 2.70 -10.77
N ILE A 44 11.92 1.48 -11.28
CA ILE A 44 11.09 0.45 -10.64
C ILE A 44 11.62 0.09 -9.25
N LEU A 45 12.92 -0.18 -9.13
CA LEU A 45 13.53 -0.54 -7.84
C LEU A 45 13.48 0.62 -6.85
N LEU A 46 13.79 1.83 -7.30
CA LEU A 46 13.73 3.04 -6.48
C LEU A 46 12.29 3.32 -6.01
N ALA A 47 11.29 3.14 -6.88
CA ALA A 47 9.89 3.30 -6.51
C ALA A 47 9.45 2.28 -5.44
N GLN A 48 9.89 1.02 -5.55
CA GLN A 48 9.60 0.02 -4.51
C GLN A 48 10.22 0.39 -3.16
N ILE A 49 11.48 0.85 -3.16
CA ILE A 49 12.14 1.34 -1.95
C ILE A 49 11.40 2.55 -1.38
N ALA A 50 11.05 3.53 -2.21
CA ALA A 50 10.33 4.72 -1.79
C ALA A 50 8.96 4.38 -1.17
N VAL A 51 8.20 3.46 -1.79
CA VAL A 51 6.92 2.99 -1.25
C VAL A 51 7.12 2.22 0.06
N ALA A 52 8.14 1.36 0.16
CA ALA A 52 8.45 0.65 1.41
C ALA A 52 8.79 1.64 2.54
N LEU A 53 9.60 2.66 2.27
CA LEU A 53 9.94 3.71 3.24
C LEU A 53 8.72 4.54 3.63
N ALA A 54 7.83 4.87 2.68
CA ALA A 54 6.59 5.59 2.96
C ALA A 54 5.62 4.79 3.83
N LEU A 55 5.56 3.47 3.67
CA LEU A 55 4.71 2.59 4.46
C LEU A 55 5.33 2.21 5.81
N LEU A 56 6.65 2.34 5.98
CA LEU A 56 7.38 1.90 7.16
C LEU A 56 6.81 2.46 8.49
N PRO A 57 6.47 3.76 8.62
CA PRO A 57 5.89 4.28 9.86
C PRO A 57 4.56 3.60 10.22
N ALA A 58 3.71 3.34 9.22
CA ALA A 58 2.44 2.66 9.43
C ALA A 58 2.63 1.18 9.80
N VAL A 59 3.58 0.50 9.18
CA VAL A 59 3.97 -0.89 9.52
C VAL A 59 4.47 -0.97 10.96
N ILE A 60 5.36 -0.06 11.38
CA ILE A 60 5.86 0.03 12.76
C ILE A 60 4.69 0.29 13.71
N ARG A 61 3.78 1.21 13.38
CA ARG A 61 2.59 1.49 14.20
C ARG A 61 1.74 0.25 14.42
N VAL A 62 1.45 -0.52 13.36
CA VAL A 62 0.68 -1.78 13.46
C VAL A 62 1.44 -2.79 14.31
N ALA A 63 2.70 -3.05 14.02
CA ALA A 63 3.54 -4.02 14.73
C ALA A 63 3.58 -3.70 16.23
N ALA A 64 3.90 -2.46 16.59
CA ALA A 64 4.04 -2.04 17.99
C ALA A 64 2.70 -2.02 18.75
N SER A 65 1.59 -1.67 18.08
CA SER A 65 0.32 -1.44 18.77
C SER A 65 -0.68 -2.58 18.69
N ARG A 66 -0.48 -3.58 17.81
CA ARG A 66 -1.46 -4.66 17.58
C ARG A 66 -0.87 -6.06 17.72
N ILE A 67 0.41 -6.25 17.44
CA ILE A 67 1.01 -7.57 17.31
C ILE A 67 2.07 -7.77 18.40
N PRO A 68 2.03 -8.86 19.20
CA PRO A 68 2.93 -9.05 20.34
C PRO A 68 4.33 -9.53 19.93
N GLY A 69 5.35 -8.98 20.61
CA GLY A 69 6.72 -9.52 20.62
C GLY A 69 7.29 -9.80 19.23
N VAL A 70 7.88 -10.95 19.05
CA VAL A 70 8.54 -11.40 17.81
C VAL A 70 7.60 -11.40 16.60
N TRP A 71 6.32 -11.63 16.79
CA TRP A 71 5.34 -11.63 15.70
C TRP A 71 5.19 -10.26 15.04
N GLY A 72 5.39 -9.18 15.81
CA GLY A 72 5.42 -7.82 15.26
C GLY A 72 6.57 -7.61 14.29
N TYR A 73 7.76 -8.14 14.59
CA TYR A 73 8.91 -8.09 13.68
C TYR A 73 8.68 -8.93 12.42
N LEU A 74 8.16 -10.15 12.58
CA LEU A 74 7.84 -11.04 11.45
C LEU A 74 6.79 -10.42 10.54
N TYR A 75 5.75 -9.82 11.12
CA TYR A 75 4.74 -9.08 10.37
C TYR A 75 5.37 -7.92 9.59
N GLY A 76 6.17 -7.08 10.25
CA GLY A 76 6.84 -5.95 9.59
C GLY A 76 7.73 -6.40 8.45
N LEU A 77 8.56 -7.43 8.69
CA LEU A 77 9.41 -8.04 7.67
C LEU A 77 8.58 -8.56 6.48
N TYR A 78 7.49 -9.27 6.76
CA TYR A 78 6.61 -9.79 5.72
C TYR A 78 6.00 -8.69 4.85
N VAL A 79 5.44 -7.63 5.46
CA VAL A 79 4.80 -6.53 4.71
C VAL A 79 5.84 -5.78 3.88
N LEU A 80 7.02 -5.50 4.43
CA LEU A 80 8.09 -4.82 3.68
C LEU A 80 8.66 -5.71 2.58
N ALA A 81 8.87 -7.00 2.84
CA ALA A 81 9.29 -7.96 1.81
C ALA A 81 8.28 -8.06 0.67
N LEU A 82 6.97 -8.03 0.99
CA LEU A 82 5.91 -8.02 -0.01
C LEU A 82 6.00 -6.80 -0.95
N VAL A 83 6.28 -5.62 -0.40
CA VAL A 83 6.44 -4.39 -1.19
C VAL A 83 7.70 -4.43 -2.04
N LEU A 84 8.82 -4.91 -1.47
CA LEU A 84 10.14 -4.93 -2.11
C LEU A 84 10.34 -6.10 -3.08
N ALA A 85 9.47 -7.12 -3.02
CA ALA A 85 9.62 -8.32 -3.84
C ALA A 85 9.66 -7.99 -5.35
N VAL A 86 10.64 -8.58 -6.01
CA VAL A 86 10.84 -8.49 -7.46
C VAL A 86 10.54 -9.87 -8.04
N ILE A 87 9.71 -9.92 -9.08
CA ILE A 87 9.42 -11.17 -9.78
C ILE A 87 10.42 -11.31 -10.93
N HIS A 88 11.17 -12.39 -10.89
CA HIS A 88 12.00 -12.82 -12.01
C HIS A 88 11.20 -13.78 -12.89
N GLY A 89 11.30 -13.64 -14.21
CA GLY A 89 10.76 -14.65 -15.14
C GLY A 89 11.59 -15.94 -15.08
N ASP A 90 10.93 -17.08 -15.28
CA ASP A 90 11.50 -18.41 -15.06
C ASP A 90 12.75 -18.73 -15.93
N ALA A 91 12.95 -18.05 -17.05
CA ALA A 91 14.02 -18.38 -18.00
C ALA A 91 14.88 -17.18 -18.43
N ALA A 92 14.57 -15.97 -18.00
CA ALA A 92 15.31 -14.78 -18.42
C ALA A 92 15.68 -13.94 -17.22
N ARG A 93 16.85 -13.31 -17.27
CA ARG A 93 17.30 -12.28 -16.31
C ARG A 93 16.46 -11.00 -16.46
N VAL A 94 15.13 -11.15 -16.57
CA VAL A 94 14.18 -10.07 -16.81
C VAL A 94 13.31 -9.92 -15.57
N VAL A 95 13.33 -8.74 -14.98
CA VAL A 95 12.43 -8.36 -13.89
C VAL A 95 11.07 -8.05 -14.49
N SER A 96 10.05 -8.80 -14.09
CA SER A 96 8.67 -8.47 -14.42
C SER A 96 8.13 -7.41 -13.48
N ILE A 97 7.69 -6.29 -14.04
CA ILE A 97 6.92 -5.26 -13.32
C ILE A 97 5.44 -5.59 -13.24
N SER A 98 5.00 -6.70 -13.83
CA SER A 98 3.61 -7.11 -13.70
C SER A 98 3.31 -7.46 -12.25
N MET A 99 2.16 -7.00 -11.79
CA MET A 99 1.62 -7.28 -10.44
C MET A 99 2.32 -6.61 -9.23
N HIS A 100 3.33 -5.73 -9.42
CA HIS A 100 3.89 -4.99 -8.28
C HIS A 100 2.79 -4.19 -7.52
N TYR A 101 1.87 -3.58 -8.24
CA TYR A 101 0.74 -2.85 -7.69
C TYR A 101 -0.22 -3.71 -6.86
N ASN A 102 -0.36 -4.99 -7.20
CA ASN A 102 -1.15 -5.89 -6.38
C ASN A 102 -0.49 -6.10 -5.00
N ARG A 103 0.84 -6.22 -4.96
CA ARG A 103 1.58 -6.35 -3.70
C ARG A 103 1.49 -5.08 -2.85
N TRP A 104 1.55 -3.90 -3.47
CA TRP A 104 1.36 -2.63 -2.77
C TRP A 104 -0.06 -2.52 -2.19
N ALA A 105 -1.08 -2.90 -2.95
CA ALA A 105 -2.45 -2.92 -2.47
C ALA A 105 -2.65 -3.92 -1.31
N TRP A 106 -2.04 -5.10 -1.39
CA TRP A 106 -2.05 -6.06 -0.28
C TRP A 106 -1.30 -5.52 0.95
N ALA A 107 -0.17 -4.85 0.79
CA ALA A 107 0.54 -4.23 1.91
C ALA A 107 -0.33 -3.18 2.62
N LEU A 108 -1.06 -2.35 1.86
CA LEU A 108 -2.03 -1.41 2.40
C LEU A 108 -3.17 -2.12 3.16
N ALA A 109 -3.66 -3.24 2.64
CA ALA A 109 -4.66 -4.06 3.33
C ALA A 109 -4.12 -4.65 4.65
N TYR A 110 -2.90 -5.17 4.64
CA TYR A 110 -2.23 -5.69 5.84
C TYR A 110 -1.96 -4.59 6.89
N ILE A 111 -1.86 -3.32 6.49
CA ILE A 111 -1.79 -2.19 7.42
C ILE A 111 -3.18 -1.86 7.96
N ALA A 112 -4.19 -1.72 7.10
CA ALA A 112 -5.53 -1.28 7.51
C ALA A 112 -6.26 -2.30 8.39
N LEU A 113 -6.27 -3.57 7.99
CA LEU A 113 -7.05 -4.61 8.67
C LEU A 113 -6.64 -4.83 10.13
N PRO A 114 -5.36 -4.98 10.50
CA PRO A 114 -5.00 -5.13 11.91
C PRO A 114 -5.37 -3.93 12.77
N LEU A 115 -5.31 -2.70 12.22
CA LEU A 115 -5.68 -1.49 12.97
C LEU A 115 -7.16 -1.46 13.33
N VAL A 116 -8.03 -2.02 12.51
CA VAL A 116 -9.48 -2.02 12.76
C VAL A 116 -9.98 -3.29 13.43
N LEU A 117 -9.34 -4.45 13.19
CA LEU A 117 -9.79 -5.76 13.69
C LEU A 117 -9.18 -6.13 15.05
N LEU A 118 -7.94 -5.71 15.32
CA LEU A 118 -7.23 -6.10 16.53
C LEU A 118 -7.33 -5.01 17.61
N PRO A 119 -7.53 -5.39 18.88
CA PRO A 119 -7.52 -4.42 19.97
C PRO A 119 -6.12 -3.81 20.16
N PRO A 120 -6.02 -2.52 20.56
CA PRO A 120 -4.74 -1.89 20.84
C PRO A 120 -4.07 -2.51 22.08
N ARG A 121 -2.75 -2.71 21.98
CA ARG A 121 -1.87 -3.26 23.03
C ARG A 121 -1.01 -2.15 23.65
N GLY A 122 -1.61 -1.14 24.22
CA GLY A 122 -0.89 0.00 24.78
C GLY A 122 -1.65 1.30 24.53
N PRO A 123 -0.97 2.46 24.56
CA PRO A 123 -1.64 3.73 24.34
C PRO A 123 -2.42 3.75 23.01
N ALA A 124 -3.72 3.97 23.11
CA ALA A 124 -4.59 4.09 21.95
C ALA A 124 -4.43 5.49 21.34
N TRP A 125 -4.15 5.54 20.03
CA TRP A 125 -4.08 6.80 19.27
C TRP A 125 -5.11 6.74 18.12
N PRO A 126 -6.41 6.85 18.45
CA PRO A 126 -7.48 6.58 17.49
C PRO A 126 -7.47 7.51 16.27
N ALA A 127 -7.05 8.76 16.45
CA ALA A 127 -6.93 9.71 15.33
C ALA A 127 -5.81 9.29 14.35
N LEU A 128 -4.66 8.87 14.87
CA LEU A 128 -3.55 8.38 14.04
C LEU A 128 -3.92 7.06 13.34
N ASP A 129 -4.50 6.12 14.08
CA ASP A 129 -4.93 4.84 13.53
C ASP A 129 -6.00 5.05 12.44
N GLY A 130 -6.95 5.97 12.67
CA GLY A 130 -7.96 6.36 11.69
C GLY A 130 -7.37 7.01 10.44
N ALA A 131 -6.39 7.90 10.61
CA ALA A 131 -5.67 8.53 9.49
C ALA A 131 -4.92 7.49 8.65
N ILE A 132 -4.22 6.55 9.29
CA ILE A 132 -3.50 5.46 8.60
C ILE A 132 -4.48 4.58 7.80
N VAL A 133 -5.61 4.20 8.40
CA VAL A 133 -6.65 3.41 7.72
C VAL A 133 -7.24 4.17 6.55
N GLY A 134 -7.56 5.46 6.72
CA GLY A 134 -8.07 6.31 5.64
C GLY A 134 -7.06 6.44 4.48
N LEU A 135 -5.79 6.68 4.79
CA LEU A 135 -4.72 6.75 3.79
C LEU A 135 -4.50 5.42 3.07
N ALA A 136 -4.59 4.29 3.81
CA ALA A 136 -4.49 2.97 3.20
C ALA A 136 -5.64 2.68 2.22
N LEU A 137 -6.88 3.02 2.59
CA LEU A 137 -8.04 2.89 1.70
C LEU A 137 -7.92 3.81 0.47
N ALA A 138 -7.52 5.06 0.66
CA ALA A 138 -7.25 5.99 -0.44
C ALA A 138 -6.13 5.45 -1.36
N GLY A 139 -5.06 4.92 -0.78
CA GLY A 139 -3.98 4.27 -1.52
C GLY A 139 -4.47 3.08 -2.35
N MET A 140 -5.36 2.25 -1.80
CA MET A 140 -5.97 1.15 -2.56
C MET A 140 -6.81 1.66 -3.73
N ALA A 141 -7.64 2.70 -3.51
CA ALA A 141 -8.45 3.30 -4.58
C ALA A 141 -7.58 3.87 -5.70
N LEU A 142 -6.51 4.59 -5.34
CA LEU A 142 -5.55 5.18 -6.28
C LEU A 142 -4.60 4.16 -6.93
N THR A 143 -4.51 2.95 -6.39
CA THR A 143 -3.77 1.83 -7.00
C THR A 143 -4.68 1.04 -7.93
N LYS A 144 -5.81 0.57 -7.42
CA LYS A 144 -6.80 -0.17 -8.20
C LYS A 144 -8.12 -0.21 -7.43
N MET A 145 -9.17 0.34 -8.01
CA MET A 145 -10.50 0.44 -7.39
C MET A 145 -11.04 -0.90 -6.88
N THR A 146 -10.67 -2.02 -7.52
CA THR A 146 -11.07 -3.37 -7.09
C THR A 146 -10.65 -3.68 -5.65
N TYR A 147 -9.43 -3.27 -5.25
CA TYR A 147 -8.97 -3.47 -3.87
C TYR A 147 -9.72 -2.59 -2.88
N PHE A 148 -9.96 -1.33 -3.24
CA PHE A 148 -10.78 -0.44 -2.42
C PHE A 148 -12.17 -1.03 -2.16
N ILE A 149 -12.87 -1.47 -3.23
CA ILE A 149 -14.20 -2.08 -3.13
C ILE A 149 -14.17 -3.37 -2.29
N ALA A 150 -13.11 -4.19 -2.43
CA ALA A 150 -12.99 -5.44 -1.69
C ALA A 150 -12.74 -5.22 -0.18
N PHE A 151 -11.94 -4.21 0.18
CA PHE A 151 -11.52 -4.00 1.57
C PHE A 151 -12.34 -2.94 2.33
N LEU A 152 -13.06 -2.05 1.64
CA LEU A 152 -13.93 -1.07 2.29
C LEU A 152 -15.01 -1.71 3.16
N PRO A 153 -15.80 -2.72 2.69
CA PRO A 153 -16.86 -3.32 3.51
C PRO A 153 -16.35 -3.93 4.83
N PRO A 154 -15.31 -4.79 4.86
CA PRO A 154 -14.82 -5.35 6.13
C PRO A 154 -14.24 -4.28 7.06
N VAL A 155 -13.58 -3.23 6.53
CA VAL A 155 -13.09 -2.11 7.34
C VAL A 155 -14.25 -1.31 7.92
N ALA A 156 -15.25 -0.97 7.11
CA ALA A 156 -16.42 -0.22 7.57
C ALA A 156 -17.21 -1.02 8.64
N LEU A 157 -17.43 -2.31 8.41
CA LEU A 157 -18.10 -3.19 9.36
C LEU A 157 -17.34 -3.25 10.71
N ALA A 158 -16.01 -3.42 10.66
CA ALA A 158 -15.20 -3.45 11.87
C ALA A 158 -15.28 -2.13 12.67
N LEU A 159 -15.29 -0.98 11.97
CA LEU A 159 -15.43 0.34 12.61
C LEU A 159 -16.82 0.54 13.22
N LEU A 160 -17.89 0.07 12.57
CA LEU A 160 -19.26 0.11 13.11
C LEU A 160 -19.38 -0.73 14.39
N ILE A 161 -18.90 -1.97 14.38
CA ILE A 161 -18.89 -2.86 15.55
C ILE A 161 -18.07 -2.25 16.69
N ALA A 162 -16.92 -1.65 16.39
CA ALA A 162 -16.08 -1.01 17.42
C ALA A 162 -16.75 0.23 18.04
N ARG A 163 -17.60 0.94 17.30
CA ARG A 163 -18.42 2.06 17.81
C ARG A 163 -19.51 1.57 18.76
N ASP A 164 -20.27 0.58 18.35
CA ASP A 164 -21.37 0.04 19.16
C ASP A 164 -20.86 -0.63 20.43
N GLY A 165 -19.75 -1.36 20.38
CA GLY A 165 -19.11 -1.96 21.54
C GLY A 165 -18.60 -0.95 22.57
N ARG A 166 -18.34 0.31 22.19
CA ARG A 166 -18.04 1.42 23.11
C ARG A 166 -19.29 2.02 23.75
N ALA A 167 -20.37 2.13 22.98
CA ALA A 167 -21.66 2.62 23.48
C ALA A 167 -22.30 1.68 24.51
N ILE A 168 -22.04 0.36 24.42
CA ILE A 168 -22.55 -0.64 25.37
C ILE A 168 -21.75 -0.65 26.69
N ARG A 169 -20.50 -0.16 26.67
CA ARG A 169 -19.61 -0.14 27.85
C ARG A 169 -19.57 1.21 28.59
N ALA A 170 -20.24 2.22 28.09
CA ALA A 170 -20.40 3.54 28.69
C ALA A 170 -21.77 3.67 29.37
#